data_90c85988751b39884a41454ea924a418
#
_entry.id   90c85988751b39884a41454ea924a418
#
_cell.length_a   1.000
_cell.length_b   1.000
_cell.length_c   1.000
_cell.angle_alpha   90.00
_cell.angle_beta   90.00
_cell.angle_gamma   90.00
#
_symmetry.space_group_name_H-M   'P 1'
#
loop_
_entity.id
_entity.type
_entity.pdbx_description
1 polymer ?
#
loop_
_entity_poly.entity_id
_entity_poly.type
_entity_poly.pdbx_seq_one_letter_code
_entity_poly.pdbx_strand_id
1 'polypeptide(L)'
;MYICCMRENEQLQDTYEYSNGELAAQLGERFRNYRISLGLSQKDVALNSGVSVMTIVRFEKGQGNSIRLDNLIALFRAIQRLDDIMGLVPDMPESLYAKKKRK
;
A
#
# COMPACT_ATOMS: atom_id res chain seq x y z
N MET A 1 2.88 -2.75 26.61
CA MET A 1 1.58 -2.52 26.09
C MET A 1 1.37 -1.12 25.57
N TYR A 2 1.37 -0.13 26.39
CA TYR A 2 1.22 1.21 25.85
C TYR A 2 2.48 1.67 25.13
N ILE A 3 3.54 0.91 25.20
CA ILE A 3 4.70 1.20 24.38
C ILE A 3 4.32 1.10 22.92
N CYS A 4 3.46 0.15 22.58
CA CYS A 4 3.00 0.01 21.20
C CYS A 4 2.19 1.22 20.77
N CYS A 5 1.37 1.75 21.66
CA CYS A 5 0.59 2.93 21.33
C CYS A 5 1.47 4.14 21.08
N MET A 6 2.51 4.28 21.91
CA MET A 6 3.43 5.38 21.70
C MET A 6 4.15 5.24 20.37
N ARG A 7 4.49 4.01 20.02
CA ARG A 7 5.17 3.77 18.79
C ARG A 7 4.30 4.13 17.59
N GLU A 8 3.02 3.84 17.70
CA GLU A 8 2.10 4.19 16.63
C GLU A 8 2.01 5.69 16.44
N ASN A 9 1.98 6.43 17.54
CA ASN A 9 1.94 7.88 17.45
C ASN A 9 3.19 8.43 16.81
N GLU A 10 4.32 7.86 17.16
CA GLU A 10 5.57 8.29 16.57
C GLU A 10 5.60 8.03 15.08
N GLN A 11 5.05 6.88 14.67
CA GLN A 11 5.01 6.56 13.25
C GLN A 11 4.15 7.53 12.47
N LEU A 12 3.04 7.96 13.05
CA LEU A 12 2.17 8.93 12.40
C LEU A 12 2.89 10.26 12.20
N GLN A 13 3.64 10.69 13.19
CA GLN A 13 4.39 11.93 13.07
C GLN A 13 5.47 11.79 12.02
N ASP A 14 6.18 10.66 12.04
CA ASP A 14 7.22 10.44 11.06
C ASP A 14 6.66 10.41 9.65
N THR A 15 5.46 9.85 9.49
CA THR A 15 4.85 9.76 8.18
C THR A 15 4.69 11.14 7.57
N TYR A 16 4.26 12.10 8.35
CA TYR A 16 4.05 13.45 7.83
C TYR A 16 5.36 14.15 7.51
N GLU A 17 6.47 13.70 8.05
CA GLU A 17 7.75 14.30 7.78
C GLU A 17 8.39 13.80 6.50
N TYR A 18 7.88 12.69 5.95
CA TYR A 18 8.43 12.15 4.71
C TYR A 18 7.76 12.75 3.49
N SER A 19 8.52 12.87 2.43
CA SER A 19 7.97 13.32 1.15
C SER A 19 7.12 12.20 0.55
N ASN A 20 6.33 12.55 -0.45
CA ASN A 20 5.53 11.53 -1.15
C ASN A 20 6.41 10.48 -1.78
N GLY A 21 7.54 10.88 -2.34
CA GLY A 21 8.46 9.91 -2.94
C GLY A 21 9.06 8.98 -1.92
N GLU A 22 9.39 9.50 -0.74
CA GLU A 22 9.93 8.67 0.32
C GLU A 22 8.91 7.66 0.83
N LEU A 23 7.66 8.08 0.94
CA LEU A 23 6.60 7.16 1.37
C LEU A 23 6.36 6.10 0.30
N ALA A 24 6.41 6.48 -0.96
CA ALA A 24 6.27 5.51 -2.04
C ALA A 24 7.39 4.49 -2.00
N ALA A 25 8.61 4.94 -1.70
CA ALA A 25 9.75 4.02 -1.61
C ALA A 25 9.57 3.04 -0.46
N GLN A 26 9.10 3.53 0.69
CA GLN A 26 8.86 2.64 1.82
C GLN A 26 7.77 1.63 1.51
N LEU A 27 6.73 2.06 0.81
CA LEU A 27 5.66 1.16 0.44
C LEU A 27 6.17 0.07 -0.50
N GLY A 28 7.02 0.44 -1.45
CA GLY A 28 7.61 -0.54 -2.36
C GLY A 28 8.46 -1.56 -1.62
N GLU A 29 9.21 -1.11 -0.63
CA GLU A 29 10.04 -2.02 0.16
C GLU A 29 9.17 -2.99 0.96
N ARG A 30 8.10 -2.50 1.56
CA ARG A 30 7.19 -3.36 2.31
C ARG A 30 6.52 -4.36 1.39
N PHE A 31 6.15 -3.94 0.21
CA PHE A 31 5.57 -4.84 -0.78
C PHE A 31 6.57 -5.96 -1.11
N ARG A 32 7.82 -5.59 -1.34
CA ARG A 32 8.83 -6.58 -1.65
C ARG A 32 8.98 -7.59 -0.52
N ASN A 33 8.98 -7.14 0.71
CA ASN A 33 9.12 -8.04 1.85
C ASN A 33 7.95 -9.03 1.93
N TYR A 34 6.74 -8.55 1.69
CA TYR A 34 5.58 -9.45 1.67
C TYR A 34 5.69 -10.44 0.53
N ARG A 35 6.08 -9.97 -0.64
CA ARG A 35 6.22 -10.85 -1.80
C ARG A 35 7.21 -11.97 -1.49
N ILE A 36 8.36 -11.61 -0.94
CA ILE A 36 9.39 -12.58 -0.62
C ILE A 36 8.90 -13.56 0.44
N SER A 37 8.19 -13.06 1.44
CA SER A 37 7.69 -13.91 2.51
C SER A 37 6.68 -14.94 2.00
N LEU A 38 6.01 -14.62 0.90
CA LEU A 38 5.07 -15.55 0.29
C LEU A 38 5.75 -16.50 -0.71
N GLY A 39 7.05 -16.33 -0.90
CA GLY A 39 7.76 -17.19 -1.83
C GLY A 39 7.53 -16.87 -3.28
N LEU A 40 7.08 -15.66 -3.58
CA LEU A 40 6.77 -15.26 -4.95
C LEU A 40 7.91 -14.48 -5.57
N SER A 41 8.22 -14.78 -6.82
CA SER A 41 9.18 -13.98 -7.57
C SER A 41 8.46 -12.79 -8.17
N GLN A 42 9.22 -11.82 -8.66
CA GLN A 42 8.62 -10.69 -9.38
C GLN A 42 7.85 -11.19 -10.59
N LYS A 43 8.36 -12.21 -11.24
CA LYS A 43 7.70 -12.78 -12.39
C LYS A 43 6.38 -13.43 -12.01
N ASP A 44 6.36 -14.13 -10.87
CA ASP A 44 5.13 -14.73 -10.38
C ASP A 44 4.06 -13.68 -10.15
N VAL A 45 4.43 -12.58 -9.51
CA VAL A 45 3.48 -11.52 -9.25
C VAL A 45 3.01 -10.88 -10.55
N ALA A 46 3.92 -10.72 -11.51
CA ALA A 46 3.53 -10.16 -12.81
C ALA A 46 2.50 -11.04 -13.49
N LEU A 47 2.69 -12.34 -13.44
CA LEU A 47 1.74 -13.26 -14.06
C LEU A 47 0.39 -13.24 -13.34
N ASN A 48 0.42 -13.16 -12.02
CA ASN A 48 -0.81 -13.20 -11.26
C ASN A 48 -1.58 -11.89 -11.32
N SER A 49 -0.88 -10.77 -11.42
CA SER A 49 -1.52 -9.47 -11.35
C SER A 49 -1.81 -8.86 -12.72
N GLY A 50 -1.11 -9.31 -13.75
CA GLY A 50 -1.20 -8.66 -15.06
C GLY A 50 -0.40 -7.38 -15.14
N VAL A 51 0.39 -7.06 -14.14
CA VAL A 51 1.23 -5.87 -14.13
C VAL A 51 2.61 -6.27 -14.66
N SER A 52 3.23 -5.39 -15.45
CA SER A 52 4.51 -5.74 -16.07
C SER A 52 5.59 -5.88 -15.00
N VAL A 53 6.57 -6.75 -15.27
CA VAL A 53 7.69 -6.94 -14.36
C VAL A 53 8.43 -5.64 -14.15
N MET A 54 8.58 -4.82 -15.20
CA MET A 54 9.30 -3.57 -15.08
C MET A 54 8.62 -2.63 -14.08
N THR A 55 7.29 -2.58 -14.08
CA THR A 55 6.55 -1.76 -13.13
C THR A 55 6.80 -2.25 -11.72
N ILE A 56 6.81 -3.57 -11.52
CA ILE A 56 7.06 -4.15 -10.21
C ILE A 56 8.47 -3.82 -9.75
N VAL A 57 9.45 -3.97 -10.62
CA VAL A 57 10.84 -3.67 -10.29
C VAL A 57 10.98 -2.21 -9.86
N ARG A 58 10.37 -1.30 -10.61
CA ARG A 58 10.47 0.12 -10.27
C ARG A 58 9.80 0.41 -8.94
N PHE A 59 8.64 -0.19 -8.71
CA PHE A 59 7.92 0.01 -7.48
C PHE A 59 8.78 -0.45 -6.28
N GLU A 60 9.38 -1.61 -6.37
CA GLU A 60 10.17 -2.15 -5.28
C GLU A 60 11.47 -1.40 -5.07
N LYS A 61 11.96 -0.73 -6.10
CA LYS A 61 13.18 0.07 -5.97
C LYS A 61 12.92 1.48 -5.48
N GLY A 62 11.68 1.80 -5.17
CA GLY A 62 11.37 3.13 -4.68
C GLY A 62 11.05 4.13 -5.76
N GLN A 63 10.78 3.68 -6.97
CA GLN A 63 10.45 4.54 -8.09
C GLN A 63 8.99 4.40 -8.49
N GLY A 64 8.12 4.10 -7.49
CA GLY A 64 6.73 3.84 -7.77
C GLY A 64 5.80 5.00 -7.47
N ASN A 65 6.34 6.21 -7.34
CA ASN A 65 5.49 7.35 -6.99
C ASN A 65 4.54 7.75 -8.11
N SER A 66 4.71 7.19 -9.30
CA SER A 66 3.78 7.45 -10.40
C SER A 66 3.06 6.19 -10.85
N ILE A 67 3.03 5.16 -10.02
CA ILE A 67 2.33 3.94 -10.37
C ILE A 67 0.83 4.21 -10.43
N ARG A 68 0.16 3.59 -11.39
CA ARG A 68 -1.27 3.75 -11.52
C ARG A 68 -1.97 3.05 -10.38
N LEU A 69 -3.09 3.62 -9.97
CA LEU A 69 -3.82 3.06 -8.84
C LEU A 69 -4.32 1.65 -9.12
N ASP A 70 -4.82 1.40 -10.34
CA ASP A 70 -5.30 0.06 -10.66
C ASP A 70 -4.17 -0.96 -10.64
N ASN A 71 -2.95 -0.56 -11.04
CA ASN A 71 -1.80 -1.45 -10.93
C ASN A 71 -1.47 -1.73 -9.48
N LEU A 72 -1.52 -0.71 -8.64
CA LEU A 72 -1.25 -0.90 -7.22
C LEU A 72 -2.26 -1.87 -6.59
N ILE A 73 -3.52 -1.71 -6.94
CA ILE A 73 -4.56 -2.61 -6.44
C ILE A 73 -4.28 -4.04 -6.90
N ALA A 74 -3.91 -4.22 -8.17
CA ALA A 74 -3.62 -5.55 -8.68
C ALA A 74 -2.44 -6.18 -7.95
N LEU A 75 -1.40 -5.39 -7.66
CA LEU A 75 -0.24 -5.90 -6.96
C LEU A 75 -0.59 -6.32 -5.53
N PHE A 76 -1.39 -5.52 -4.84
CA PHE A 76 -1.78 -5.87 -3.48
C PHE A 76 -2.67 -7.09 -3.46
N ARG A 77 -3.51 -7.26 -4.48
CA ARG A 77 -4.31 -8.48 -4.59
C ARG A 77 -3.41 -9.70 -4.77
N ALA A 78 -2.33 -9.56 -5.55
CA ALA A 78 -1.43 -10.67 -5.83
C ALA A 78 -0.67 -11.12 -4.59
N ILE A 79 -0.39 -10.21 -3.65
CA ILE A 79 0.30 -10.57 -2.41
C ILE A 79 -0.68 -10.77 -1.25
N GLN A 80 -1.97 -10.86 -1.56
CA GLN A 80 -3.00 -11.15 -0.57
C GLN A 80 -3.14 -10.08 0.50
N ARG A 81 -2.90 -8.83 0.11
CA ARG A 81 -3.07 -7.70 1.00
C ARG A 81 -4.09 -6.70 0.45
N LEU A 82 -5.11 -7.21 -0.24
CA LEU A 82 -6.10 -6.33 -0.85
C LEU A 82 -6.87 -5.53 0.20
N ASP A 83 -7.05 -6.11 1.39
CA ASP A 83 -7.77 -5.41 2.44
C ASP A 83 -7.07 -4.11 2.84
N ASP A 84 -5.75 -4.06 2.69
CA ASP A 84 -5.03 -2.84 3.03
C ASP A 84 -5.41 -1.70 2.11
N ILE A 85 -5.77 -2.00 0.88
CA ILE A 85 -6.21 -0.96 -0.06
C ILE A 85 -7.49 -0.30 0.46
N MET A 86 -8.43 -1.11 0.91
CA MET A 86 -9.68 -0.57 1.43
C MET A 86 -9.47 0.17 2.75
N GLY A 87 -8.42 -0.17 3.47
CA GLY A 87 -8.10 0.49 4.72
C GLY A 87 -7.36 1.79 4.58
N LEU A 88 -6.99 2.17 3.35
CA LEU A 88 -6.25 3.41 3.14
C LEU A 88 -7.07 4.61 3.61
N VAL A 89 -8.35 4.60 3.33
CA VAL A 89 -9.25 5.67 3.76
C VAL A 89 -10.44 4.99 4.41
N PRO A 90 -10.57 5.06 5.72
CA PRO A 90 -11.71 4.42 6.38
C PRO A 90 -13.01 5.13 6.06
N ASP A 91 -14.09 4.40 6.20
CA ASP A 91 -15.42 4.97 6.00
C ASP A 91 -15.66 6.06 7.01
N MET A 92 -16.40 7.06 6.59
CA MET A 92 -16.78 8.12 7.51
C MET A 92 -17.78 7.59 8.52
N PRO A 93 -17.90 8.27 9.67
CA PRO A 93 -18.91 7.89 10.64
C PRO A 93 -20.28 7.83 9.97
N GLU A 94 -21.10 6.91 10.43
CA GLU A 94 -22.34 6.61 9.77
C GLU A 94 -23.24 7.83 9.58
N SER A 95 -23.31 8.71 10.56
CA SER A 95 -24.17 9.87 10.44
C SER A 95 -23.74 10.77 9.29
N LEU A 96 -22.47 11.03 9.16
CA LEU A 96 -21.99 11.88 8.08
C LEU A 96 -22.08 11.16 6.74
N TYR A 97 -21.79 9.87 6.74
CA TYR A 97 -21.82 9.10 5.53
C TYR A 97 -23.26 9.03 4.97
N ALA A 98 -24.22 8.85 5.85
CA ALA A 98 -25.61 8.77 5.43
C ALA A 98 -26.07 10.06 4.77
N LYS A 99 -25.65 11.19 5.30
CA LYS A 99 -26.01 12.45 4.71
C LYS A 99 -25.45 12.61 3.32
N LYS A 100 -24.23 12.22 3.14
CA LYS A 100 -23.61 12.37 1.84
C LYS A 100 -24.18 11.41 0.83
N LYS A 101 -24.58 10.26 1.26
CA LYS A 101 -25.10 9.30 0.37
C LYS A 101 -26.41 9.65 -0.23
N ARG A 102 -27.11 10.52 0.41
CA ARG A 102 -28.37 10.86 -0.12
C ARG A 102 -28.18 11.58 -1.35
N LYS A 103 -28.81 11.42 -2.21
CA LYS A 103 -28.61 12.14 -3.40
C LYS A 103 -29.66 12.00 -4.31
#